data_e6cb551033406b36c43071ac98fea15c
#
_entry.id   e6cb551033406b36c43071ac98fea15c
#
_cell.length_a   1.000
_cell.length_b   1.000
_cell.length_c   1.000
_cell.angle_alpha   90.00
_cell.angle_beta   90.00
_cell.angle_gamma   90.00
#
_symmetry.space_group_name_H-M   'P 1'
#
loop_
_entity.id
_entity.type
_entity.pdbx_description
1 polymer ?
#
loop_
_entity_poly.entity_id
_entity_poly.type
_entity_poly.pdbx_seq_one_letter_code
_entity_poly.pdbx_strand_id
1 'polypeptide(L)'
;AKEVINSKNFSLYTPAILGDSAQKYMFILEDVKSNPAGLLKASNTEYIFSRRHDETLNPIGKNITKECLANAQQIAQKFAALYLCQDGLPIEKSSLYLFKVDGIIAHEYQNRDNRMLYTLCVPGGYYWSNENSRVNWTSDAADKASASIKGYSPANGSGYANQKWAAERKV
;
A
#
# COMPACT_ATOMS: atom_id res chain seq x y z
N ALA A 1 11.52 21.47 12.40
CA ALA A 1 11.55 21.02 10.99
C ALA A 1 12.73 21.63 10.23
N LYS A 2 12.88 22.98 10.20
CA LYS A 2 13.93 23.68 9.43
C LYS A 2 15.35 23.23 9.78
N GLU A 3 15.64 23.01 11.06
CA GLU A 3 16.95 22.51 11.51
C GLU A 3 17.25 21.10 11.02
N VAL A 4 16.25 20.21 11.02
CA VAL A 4 16.38 18.85 10.50
C VAL A 4 16.65 18.88 9.00
N ILE A 5 15.94 19.69 8.25
CA ILE A 5 16.14 19.87 6.81
C ILE A 5 17.55 20.41 6.52
N ASN A 6 17.99 21.40 7.29
CA ASN A 6 19.31 22.05 7.12
C ASN A 6 20.48 21.16 7.55
N SER A 7 20.25 20.17 8.42
CA SER A 7 21.30 19.27 8.91
C SER A 7 21.88 18.37 7.83
N LYS A 8 21.11 18.13 6.76
CA LYS A 8 21.44 17.19 5.67
C LYS A 8 21.68 15.73 6.12
N ASN A 9 21.33 15.41 7.38
CA ASN A 9 21.44 14.06 7.90
C ASN A 9 20.31 13.15 7.39
N PHE A 10 19.25 13.76 6.90
CA PHE A 10 18.05 13.07 6.39
C PHE A 10 17.73 13.57 4.99
N SER A 11 17.16 12.69 4.19
CA SER A 11 16.65 13.01 2.86
C SER A 11 15.41 12.17 2.55
N LEU A 12 14.61 12.60 1.61
CA LEU A 12 13.49 11.78 1.13
C LEU A 12 14.01 10.44 0.60
N TYR A 13 13.28 9.39 0.88
CA TYR A 13 13.61 8.05 0.38
C TYR A 13 13.21 7.91 -1.09
N THR A 14 14.12 8.25 -1.97
CA THR A 14 13.92 8.22 -3.43
C THR A 14 15.07 7.51 -4.15
N PRO A 15 15.35 6.23 -3.83
CA PRO A 15 16.39 5.51 -4.55
C PRO A 15 16.02 5.36 -6.02
N ALA A 16 16.90 5.81 -6.91
CA ALA A 16 16.66 5.86 -8.35
C ALA A 16 16.24 4.51 -8.96
N ILE A 17 16.77 3.41 -8.42
CA ILE A 17 16.44 2.05 -8.86
C ILE A 17 14.97 1.68 -8.63
N LEU A 18 14.28 2.32 -7.69
CA LEU A 18 12.87 2.08 -7.40
C LEU A 18 11.93 3.07 -8.11
N GLY A 19 12.45 4.20 -8.58
CA GLY A 19 11.66 5.24 -9.23
C GLY A 19 10.41 5.61 -8.42
N ASP A 20 9.26 5.71 -9.08
CA ASP A 20 7.97 6.07 -8.46
C ASP A 20 7.49 5.08 -7.39
N SER A 21 8.00 3.84 -7.41
CA SER A 21 7.65 2.82 -6.42
C SER A 21 8.43 2.93 -5.10
N ALA A 22 9.37 3.87 -4.99
CA ALA A 22 10.18 4.06 -3.79
C ALA A 22 9.34 4.14 -2.51
N GLN A 23 8.25 4.89 -2.55
CA GLN A 23 7.37 5.06 -1.40
C GLN A 23 6.64 3.77 -0.99
N LYS A 24 6.35 2.87 -1.92
CA LYS A 24 5.82 1.55 -1.62
C LYS A 24 6.83 0.75 -0.81
N TYR A 25 8.06 0.69 -1.31
CA TYR A 25 9.09 -0.17 -0.75
C TYR A 25 9.77 0.38 0.50
N MET A 26 9.66 1.68 0.81
CA MET A 26 10.22 2.24 2.03
C MET A 26 9.71 1.58 3.32
N PHE A 27 8.57 0.92 3.26
CA PHE A 27 7.94 0.20 4.37
C PHE A 27 8.23 -1.31 4.36
N ILE A 28 8.97 -1.82 3.35
CA ILE A 28 9.21 -3.23 3.10
C ILE A 28 10.71 -3.44 2.85
N LEU A 29 11.51 -3.16 3.87
CA LEU A 29 12.97 -3.20 3.83
C LEU A 29 13.56 -4.20 4.84
N GLU A 30 12.79 -5.22 5.19
CA GLU A 30 13.18 -6.24 6.18
C GLU A 30 14.28 -7.16 5.64
N ASP A 31 14.17 -7.52 4.38
CA ASP A 31 15.03 -8.50 3.71
C ASP A 31 15.33 -8.04 2.26
N VAL A 32 16.47 -8.49 1.72
CA VAL A 32 16.86 -8.21 0.33
C VAL A 32 15.87 -8.76 -0.70
N LYS A 33 15.05 -9.74 -0.35
CA LYS A 33 14.01 -10.30 -1.22
C LYS A 33 12.67 -9.59 -1.10
N SER A 34 12.52 -8.71 -0.10
CA SER A 34 11.25 -8.02 0.15
C SER A 34 10.98 -6.86 -0.82
N ASN A 35 11.99 -6.46 -1.58
CA ASN A 35 11.89 -5.41 -2.59
C ASN A 35 12.79 -5.73 -3.79
N PRO A 36 12.44 -5.22 -5.00
CA PRO A 36 13.18 -5.56 -6.22
C PRO A 36 14.61 -5.02 -6.28
N ALA A 37 14.94 -4.06 -5.44
CA ALA A 37 16.26 -3.42 -5.40
C ALA A 37 17.20 -4.06 -4.36
N GLY A 38 16.74 -5.03 -3.57
CA GLY A 38 17.53 -5.66 -2.52
C GLY A 38 17.94 -4.70 -1.40
N LEU A 39 17.21 -3.61 -1.19
CA LEU A 39 17.52 -2.61 -0.20
C LEU A 39 17.07 -3.06 1.20
N LEU A 40 17.82 -2.62 2.21
CA LEU A 40 17.55 -2.89 3.61
C LEU A 40 17.18 -1.60 4.37
N LYS A 41 16.68 -1.72 5.59
CA LYS A 41 16.29 -0.59 6.47
C LYS A 41 17.39 0.46 6.61
N ALA A 42 18.66 0.05 6.60
CA ALA A 42 19.79 0.97 6.67
C ALA A 42 19.87 1.95 5.47
N SER A 43 19.27 1.61 4.34
CA SER A 43 19.20 2.50 3.17
C SER A 43 18.11 3.58 3.28
N ASN A 44 17.24 3.50 4.27
CA ASN A 44 16.16 4.47 4.43
C ASN A 44 16.65 5.73 5.13
N THR A 45 16.87 6.76 4.34
CA THR A 45 17.39 8.06 4.77
C THR A 45 16.30 9.00 5.30
N GLU A 46 15.03 8.62 5.19
CA GLU A 46 13.89 9.45 5.60
C GLU A 46 13.49 9.20 7.07
N TYR A 47 13.82 8.05 7.64
CA TYR A 47 13.49 7.75 9.02
C TYR A 47 14.34 8.55 10.02
N ILE A 48 13.69 9.44 10.74
CA ILE A 48 14.30 10.26 11.80
C ILE A 48 14.33 9.50 13.13
N PHE A 49 13.28 8.74 13.40
CA PHE A 49 13.13 7.99 14.64
C PHE A 49 12.55 6.61 14.36
N SER A 50 13.18 5.58 14.90
CA SER A 50 12.69 4.22 14.81
C SER A 50 12.93 3.47 16.11
N ARG A 51 11.94 2.63 16.51
CA ARG A 51 12.12 1.65 17.56
C ARG A 51 12.48 0.32 16.92
N ARG A 52 13.66 -0.17 17.23
CA ARG A 52 14.13 -1.45 16.74
C ARG A 52 13.43 -2.59 17.47
N HIS A 53 12.92 -3.53 16.72
CA HIS A 53 12.41 -4.80 17.20
C HIS A 53 13.26 -5.94 16.63
N ASP A 54 13.52 -6.93 17.44
CA ASP A 54 14.11 -8.21 17.04
C ASP A 54 13.42 -9.33 17.81
N GLU A 55 13.59 -10.55 17.35
CA GLU A 55 12.87 -11.71 17.89
C GLU A 55 13.26 -12.06 19.34
N THR A 56 14.45 -11.69 19.76
CA THR A 56 15.03 -12.10 21.05
C THR A 56 14.95 -11.01 22.11
N LEU A 57 15.43 -9.80 21.76
CA LEU A 57 15.61 -8.71 22.72
C LEU A 57 14.36 -7.84 22.88
N ASN A 58 13.58 -7.69 21.82
CA ASN A 58 12.41 -6.84 21.82
C ASN A 58 11.36 -7.32 20.81
N PRO A 59 10.76 -8.50 21.07
CA PRO A 59 9.82 -9.09 20.13
C PRO A 59 8.57 -8.22 20.00
N ILE A 60 8.09 -8.04 18.79
CA ILE A 60 6.83 -7.33 18.54
C ILE A 60 5.61 -8.17 18.91
N GLY A 61 5.79 -9.50 19.01
CA GLY A 61 4.75 -10.46 19.39
C GLY A 61 3.65 -10.67 18.35
N LYS A 62 3.74 -10.01 17.19
CA LYS A 62 2.74 -10.10 16.11
C LYS A 62 3.38 -10.04 14.74
N ASN A 63 2.79 -10.77 13.81
CA ASN A 63 3.14 -10.64 12.39
C ASN A 63 2.31 -9.51 11.77
N ILE A 64 2.91 -8.32 11.65
CA ILE A 64 2.25 -7.12 11.13
C ILE A 64 1.73 -7.36 9.70
N THR A 65 2.49 -8.03 8.87
CA THR A 65 2.07 -8.36 7.49
C THR A 65 0.78 -9.18 7.50
N LYS A 66 0.72 -10.22 8.31
CA LYS A 66 -0.47 -11.06 8.45
C LYS A 66 -1.67 -10.24 8.99
N GLU A 67 -1.46 -9.46 10.03
CA GLU A 67 -2.53 -8.66 10.63
C GLU A 67 -3.09 -7.61 9.66
N CYS A 68 -2.24 -6.96 8.88
CA CYS A 68 -2.69 -5.99 7.87
C CYS A 68 -3.54 -6.63 6.78
N LEU A 69 -3.26 -7.88 6.43
CA LEU A 69 -3.83 -8.55 5.26
C LEU A 69 -4.90 -9.59 5.61
N ALA A 70 -4.95 -10.03 6.85
CA ALA A 70 -5.95 -10.99 7.31
C ALA A 70 -7.25 -10.32 7.80
N ASN A 71 -7.66 -9.25 7.15
CA ASN A 71 -8.89 -8.51 7.46
C ASN A 71 -8.91 -7.76 8.80
N ALA A 72 -7.79 -7.73 9.52
CA ALA A 72 -7.73 -7.08 10.82
C ALA A 72 -7.64 -5.55 10.72
N GLN A 73 -7.10 -5.04 9.62
CA GLN A 73 -6.97 -3.60 9.39
C GLN A 73 -7.64 -3.19 8.07
N GLN A 74 -8.78 -2.57 8.21
CA GLN A 74 -9.56 -2.06 7.09
C GLN A 74 -9.38 -0.56 6.96
N ILE A 75 -9.41 -0.10 5.73
CA ILE A 75 -9.37 1.32 5.41
C ILE A 75 -10.80 1.82 5.21
N ALA A 76 -11.17 2.85 5.95
CA ALA A 76 -12.48 3.46 5.77
C ALA A 76 -12.58 4.13 4.38
N GLN A 77 -13.72 4.04 3.73
CA GLN A 77 -13.99 4.69 2.45
C GLN A 77 -13.64 6.19 2.50
N LYS A 78 -14.00 6.86 3.59
CA LYS A 78 -13.68 8.27 3.78
C LYS A 78 -12.17 8.55 3.73
N PHE A 79 -11.34 7.63 4.24
CA PHE A 79 -9.89 7.76 4.15
C PHE A 79 -9.40 7.55 2.72
N ALA A 80 -9.92 6.55 2.01
CA ALA A 80 -9.60 6.33 0.60
C ALA A 80 -9.97 7.55 -0.28
N ALA A 81 -11.07 8.22 0.05
CA ALA A 81 -11.50 9.45 -0.64
C ALA A 81 -10.56 10.64 -0.44
N LEU A 82 -9.74 10.65 0.62
CA LEU A 82 -8.76 11.73 0.85
C LEU A 82 -7.56 11.73 -0.11
N TYR A 83 -7.27 10.60 -0.75
CA TYR A 83 -6.26 10.61 -1.79
C TYR A 83 -6.71 11.47 -2.97
N LEU A 84 -5.82 12.31 -3.46
CA LEU A 84 -6.10 13.19 -4.60
C LEU A 84 -6.08 12.40 -5.92
N CYS A 85 -6.60 12.98 -6.96
CA CYS A 85 -6.37 12.53 -8.32
C CYS A 85 -5.00 13.02 -8.83
N GLN A 86 -4.55 12.49 -9.96
CA GLN A 86 -3.25 12.85 -10.56
C GLN A 86 -3.13 14.31 -10.96
N ASP A 87 -4.25 15.00 -11.15
CA ASP A 87 -4.31 16.45 -11.37
C ASP A 87 -4.19 17.28 -10.07
N GLY A 88 -4.00 16.61 -8.92
CA GLY A 88 -3.91 17.27 -7.62
C GLY A 88 -5.25 17.71 -7.02
N LEU A 89 -6.35 17.35 -7.64
CA LEU A 89 -7.69 17.70 -7.16
C LEU A 89 -8.32 16.56 -6.35
N PRO A 90 -9.18 16.87 -5.38
CA PRO A 90 -10.01 15.88 -4.71
C PRO A 90 -11.04 15.27 -5.66
N ILE A 91 -11.53 14.08 -5.33
CA ILE A 91 -12.43 13.28 -6.20
C ILE A 91 -13.71 14.01 -6.59
N GLU A 92 -14.20 14.90 -5.75
CA GLU A 92 -15.41 15.69 -6.03
C GLU A 92 -15.19 16.74 -7.14
N LYS A 93 -13.96 17.17 -7.35
CA LYS A 93 -13.58 18.26 -8.25
C LYS A 93 -12.83 17.80 -9.50
N SER A 94 -12.23 16.62 -9.46
CA SER A 94 -11.45 16.10 -10.57
C SER A 94 -12.34 15.50 -11.65
N SER A 95 -12.08 15.86 -12.89
CA SER A 95 -12.67 15.22 -14.08
C SER A 95 -12.02 13.86 -14.38
N LEU A 96 -10.89 13.56 -13.77
CA LEU A 96 -10.17 12.28 -13.93
C LEU A 96 -10.79 11.15 -13.10
N TYR A 97 -11.68 11.47 -12.15
CA TYR A 97 -12.32 10.47 -11.30
C TYR A 97 -13.54 9.86 -11.99
N LEU A 98 -13.34 8.71 -12.61
CA LEU A 98 -14.32 8.06 -13.46
C LEU A 98 -15.36 7.25 -12.69
N PHE A 99 -15.03 6.67 -11.54
CA PHE A 99 -15.94 5.86 -10.73
C PHE A 99 -17.26 6.57 -10.39
N LYS A 100 -17.21 7.87 -10.19
CA LYS A 100 -18.41 8.71 -9.97
C LYS A 100 -19.39 8.65 -11.14
N VAL A 101 -18.90 8.42 -12.35
CA VAL A 101 -19.68 8.45 -13.58
C VAL A 101 -20.29 7.08 -13.89
N ASP A 102 -19.52 6.02 -13.76
CA ASP A 102 -19.89 4.70 -14.25
C ASP A 102 -20.00 3.61 -13.17
N GLY A 103 -19.51 3.87 -11.95
CA GLY A 103 -19.56 2.93 -10.84
C GLY A 103 -18.67 1.68 -11.01
N ILE A 104 -17.76 1.68 -11.98
CA ILE A 104 -16.86 0.56 -12.23
C ILE A 104 -15.76 0.54 -11.16
N ILE A 105 -15.67 -0.53 -10.38
CA ILE A 105 -14.75 -0.63 -9.22
C ILE A 105 -13.30 -0.35 -9.61
N ALA A 106 -12.85 -0.79 -10.77
CA ALA A 106 -11.49 -0.51 -11.24
C ALA A 106 -11.21 1.00 -11.39
N HIS A 107 -12.22 1.77 -11.74
CA HIS A 107 -12.11 3.21 -11.94
C HIS A 107 -12.00 4.00 -10.63
N GLU A 108 -12.34 3.42 -9.49
CA GLU A 108 -12.08 3.99 -8.16
C GLU A 108 -10.59 4.26 -7.94
N TYR A 109 -9.73 3.41 -8.52
CA TYR A 109 -8.28 3.43 -8.33
C TYR A 109 -7.52 4.07 -9.50
N GLN A 110 -8.19 4.32 -10.63
CA GLN A 110 -7.55 4.95 -11.79
C GLN A 110 -7.37 6.45 -11.60
N ASN A 111 -6.28 6.97 -12.16
CA ASN A 111 -5.95 8.40 -12.12
C ASN A 111 -5.85 8.97 -10.70
N ARG A 112 -5.57 8.12 -9.72
CA ARG A 112 -5.39 8.51 -8.31
C ARG A 112 -3.90 8.63 -7.98
N ASP A 113 -3.63 9.30 -6.89
CA ASP A 113 -2.28 9.41 -6.32
C ASP A 113 -1.65 8.02 -6.15
N ASN A 114 -0.41 7.85 -6.56
CA ASN A 114 0.33 6.59 -6.46
C ASN A 114 0.39 6.06 -5.03
N ARG A 115 0.34 6.93 -4.03
CA ARG A 115 0.30 6.53 -2.61
C ARG A 115 -0.94 5.71 -2.28
N MET A 116 -2.07 5.99 -2.91
CA MET A 116 -3.27 5.16 -2.79
C MET A 116 -3.01 3.75 -3.31
N LEU A 117 -2.41 3.63 -4.50
CA LEU A 117 -2.10 2.36 -5.14
C LEU A 117 -1.09 1.51 -4.36
N TYR A 118 -0.25 2.16 -3.55
CA TYR A 118 0.74 1.50 -2.70
C TYR A 118 0.24 1.17 -1.30
N THR A 119 -0.85 1.78 -0.89
CA THR A 119 -1.45 1.56 0.44
C THR A 119 -2.62 0.59 0.38
N LEU A 120 -3.38 0.60 -0.70
CA LEU A 120 -4.59 -0.20 -0.86
C LEU A 120 -4.36 -1.34 -1.86
N CYS A 121 -5.01 -2.48 -1.61
CA CYS A 121 -5.12 -3.52 -2.63
C CYS A 121 -5.97 -3.00 -3.79
N VAL A 122 -5.43 -3.02 -4.99
CA VAL A 122 -6.12 -2.52 -6.18
C VAL A 122 -6.44 -3.66 -7.15
N PRO A 123 -7.54 -3.57 -7.91
CA PRO A 123 -7.88 -4.57 -8.92
C PRO A 123 -6.75 -4.72 -9.94
N GLY A 124 -6.40 -5.97 -10.26
CA GLY A 124 -5.29 -6.29 -11.17
C GLY A 124 -3.89 -6.22 -10.55
N GLY A 125 -3.76 -5.67 -9.34
CA GLY A 125 -2.52 -5.71 -8.56
C GLY A 125 -2.21 -7.11 -8.03
N TYR A 126 -0.98 -7.31 -7.62
CA TYR A 126 -0.60 -8.56 -6.96
C TYR A 126 -1.09 -8.59 -5.51
N TYR A 127 -1.59 -9.73 -5.12
CA TYR A 127 -1.85 -10.00 -3.72
C TYR A 127 -0.52 -10.27 -3.00
N TRP A 128 -0.40 -9.73 -1.81
CA TRP A 128 0.81 -9.81 -1.01
C TRP A 128 1.41 -11.22 -0.94
N SER A 129 2.71 -11.29 -0.86
CA SER A 129 3.52 -12.51 -0.74
C SER A 129 3.19 -13.63 -1.74
N ASN A 130 2.38 -13.37 -2.74
CA ASN A 130 2.05 -14.33 -3.77
C ASN A 130 2.00 -13.65 -5.15
N GLU A 131 3.15 -13.63 -5.79
CA GLU A 131 3.34 -13.05 -7.12
C GLU A 131 2.45 -13.67 -8.22
N ASN A 132 1.91 -14.86 -7.96
CA ASN A 132 1.02 -15.56 -8.89
C ASN A 132 -0.46 -15.25 -8.66
N SER A 133 -0.78 -14.54 -7.59
CA SER A 133 -2.16 -14.20 -7.27
C SER A 133 -2.43 -12.72 -7.49
N ARG A 134 -3.33 -12.44 -8.40
CA ARG A 134 -3.82 -11.09 -8.65
C ARG A 134 -5.11 -10.83 -7.88
N VAL A 135 -5.29 -9.58 -7.51
CA VAL A 135 -6.55 -9.09 -6.98
C VAL A 135 -7.54 -8.99 -8.14
N ASN A 136 -8.51 -9.85 -8.12
CA ASN A 136 -9.53 -9.96 -9.16
C ASN A 136 -10.89 -9.63 -8.58
N TRP A 137 -11.20 -8.39 -8.37
CA TRP A 137 -12.57 -8.01 -8.16
C TRP A 137 -13.02 -7.03 -9.25
N THR A 138 -14.17 -7.29 -9.77
CA THR A 138 -14.85 -6.42 -10.71
C THR A 138 -16.26 -6.15 -10.17
N SER A 139 -17.05 -5.42 -10.93
CA SER A 139 -18.48 -5.26 -10.62
C SER A 139 -19.31 -6.53 -10.85
N ASP A 140 -18.73 -7.57 -11.46
CA ASP A 140 -19.41 -8.82 -11.78
C ASP A 140 -19.82 -9.62 -10.55
N ALA A 141 -20.99 -10.25 -10.64
CA ALA A 141 -21.49 -11.10 -9.56
C ALA A 141 -20.58 -12.30 -9.28
N ALA A 142 -19.91 -12.83 -10.31
CA ALA A 142 -18.95 -13.92 -10.18
C ALA A 142 -17.73 -13.51 -9.33
N ASP A 143 -17.23 -12.30 -9.53
CA ASP A 143 -16.12 -11.78 -8.74
C ASP A 143 -16.54 -11.43 -7.32
N LYS A 144 -17.77 -10.97 -7.13
CA LYS A 144 -18.36 -10.80 -5.79
C LYS A 144 -18.51 -12.12 -5.05
N ALA A 145 -18.85 -13.20 -5.76
CA ALA A 145 -18.97 -14.55 -5.18
C ALA A 145 -17.59 -15.15 -4.88
N SER A 146 -16.60 -14.85 -5.68
CA SER A 146 -15.22 -15.25 -5.46
C SER A 146 -14.43 -14.29 -4.59
N ALA A 147 -15.09 -13.40 -3.89
CA ALA A 147 -14.54 -12.38 -2.99
C ALA A 147 -13.93 -12.93 -1.68
N SER A 148 -13.91 -14.23 -1.48
CA SER A 148 -12.89 -14.89 -0.64
C SER A 148 -11.49 -14.61 -1.19
N ILE A 149 -11.42 -13.93 -2.27
CA ILE A 149 -10.28 -13.49 -2.98
C ILE A 149 -9.63 -12.36 -2.23
N LYS A 150 -8.75 -12.79 -1.31
CA LYS A 150 -7.41 -12.26 -1.40
C LYS A 150 -7.37 -10.75 -1.25
N GLY A 151 -7.67 -10.27 -0.06
CA GLY A 151 -7.62 -8.87 0.28
C GLY A 151 -8.96 -8.14 0.19
N TYR A 152 -9.94 -8.69 -0.50
CA TYR A 152 -11.33 -8.26 -0.42
C TYR A 152 -12.14 -9.39 0.20
N SER A 153 -12.48 -9.27 1.45
CA SER A 153 -13.45 -10.15 2.09
C SER A 153 -14.79 -9.43 2.18
N PRO A 154 -15.90 -10.11 1.89
CA PRO A 154 -17.23 -9.58 2.23
C PRO A 154 -17.39 -9.26 3.72
N ALA A 155 -16.57 -9.87 4.57
CA ALA A 155 -16.45 -9.53 5.97
C ALA A 155 -15.79 -8.16 6.19
N ASN A 156 -15.11 -7.61 5.19
CA ASN A 156 -14.56 -6.27 5.23
C ASN A 156 -15.64 -5.26 4.86
N GLY A 157 -16.32 -4.74 5.83
CA GLY A 157 -17.44 -3.83 5.63
C GLY A 157 -17.10 -2.52 4.90
N SER A 158 -15.81 -2.19 4.73
CA SER A 158 -15.37 -0.99 4.04
C SER A 158 -15.07 -1.19 2.55
N GLY A 159 -14.77 -2.41 2.13
CA GLY A 159 -14.35 -2.73 0.76
C GLY A 159 -12.92 -2.31 0.40
N TYR A 160 -12.17 -1.69 1.30
CA TYR A 160 -10.79 -1.24 1.07
C TYR A 160 -9.83 -2.03 1.94
N ALA A 161 -9.09 -2.94 1.32
CA ALA A 161 -8.08 -3.73 2.01
C ALA A 161 -6.74 -3.00 2.01
N ASN A 162 -6.06 -3.03 3.16
CA ASN A 162 -4.75 -2.43 3.34
C ASN A 162 -3.66 -3.38 2.84
N GLN A 163 -2.71 -2.88 2.03
CA GLN A 163 -1.52 -3.61 1.64
C GLN A 163 -0.21 -2.96 2.09
N LYS A 164 -0.28 -1.85 2.78
CA LYS A 164 0.89 -1.21 3.36
C LYS A 164 1.60 -2.19 4.30
N TRP A 165 2.91 -2.25 4.25
CA TRP A 165 3.78 -3.21 4.96
C TRP A 165 3.68 -4.67 4.49
N ALA A 166 3.01 -4.93 3.39
CA ALA A 166 2.94 -6.26 2.82
C ALA A 166 4.08 -6.50 1.83
N ALA A 167 4.94 -7.46 2.12
CA ALA A 167 5.96 -7.89 1.18
C ALA A 167 5.32 -8.56 -0.05
N GLU A 168 5.82 -8.28 -1.23
CA GLU A 168 5.33 -8.92 -2.47
C GLU A 168 5.75 -10.39 -2.59
N ARG A 169 6.80 -10.79 -1.89
CA ARG A 169 7.35 -12.14 -1.93
C ARG A 169 7.32 -12.77 -0.54
N LYS A 170 7.13 -14.09 -0.53
CA LYS A 170 7.41 -14.85 0.69
C LYS A 170 8.91 -14.69 1.03
N VAL A 171 9.14 -14.18 2.19
CA VAL A 171 10.46 -14.17 2.82
C VAL A 171 10.73 -15.53 3.42
#